data_d3ef0fb1a6693cfb8460c39f33d1ffef
#
_entry.id   d3ef0fb1a6693cfb8460c39f33d1ffef
#
_cell.length_a   1.000
_cell.length_b   1.000
_cell.length_c   1.000
_cell.angle_alpha   90.00
_cell.angle_beta   90.00
_cell.angle_gamma   90.00
#
_symmetry.space_group_name_H-M   'P 1'
#
loop_
_entity.id
_entity.type
_entity.pdbx_description
1 polymer ?
#
loop_
_entity_poly.entity_id
_entity_poly.type
_entity_poly.pdbx_seq_one_letter_code
_entity_poly.pdbx_strand_id
1 'polypeptide(L)'
;ERGRIAIVNRQAEDMFGYTRAELLGHEVEMLLPESIRKGHLEHRGGYIANPELRPMGPGLQLLGRRKDGSEFPVEISLSPVKTSSGMFVSSVIRDVTQRRRMEQEIIAARQAAERAQKANTAFLAAASHDLRQPVQALSLLNGALRRTVKDERAREMIDSQEHSLTAMTNLLNSLLDISRLDAGAVTPEIEEFPMQRLIDRLSAEFGRQASHKGLEFSAEPCAITVRSDPNLLSEIIQNLVSNAIRYTDSGRVDMVCDCAGDMCRLEVVDTGIGIEEDQLEEIFKEFHQTKTPGSSTEGFGLGLAIVRRLADLLEHDVAVESEPGQGSKFCVSVPIVAATDYALGEDLKTAVAAEASGVGTVILIEDDVNVANAWGLLLEAEGYRVATAKSAPEADAIIEHLDTVPSLLISDFHLLDGSTGVEAVMGIREHYGVNIPAFIVSGDTSKVVKDARPVDNCTLMSKPVNTSRLLAAAHIATKTGVVPQD
;
A
#
# COMPACT_ATOMS: atom_id res chain seq x y z
N GLU A 1 -56.19 32.65 12.46
CA GLU A 1 -56.29 32.89 11.00
C GLU A 1 -55.39 34.01 10.49
N ARG A 2 -54.89 34.91 11.38
CA ARG A 2 -54.03 36.06 10.97
C ARG A 2 -52.53 35.90 11.27
N GLY A 3 -52.04 34.71 11.63
CA GLY A 3 -50.63 34.48 11.99
C GLY A 3 -50.18 35.15 13.28
N ARG A 4 -51.13 35.50 14.16
CA ARG A 4 -50.82 36.11 15.44
C ARG A 4 -50.51 35.08 16.50
N ILE A 5 -49.49 35.35 17.32
CA ILE A 5 -49.06 34.50 18.42
C ILE A 5 -50.15 34.52 19.50
N ALA A 6 -50.78 33.38 19.77
CA ALA A 6 -51.85 33.24 20.76
C ALA A 6 -51.34 32.69 22.10
N ILE A 7 -50.35 31.84 22.07
CA ILE A 7 -49.73 31.20 23.24
C ILE A 7 -48.25 31.15 23.05
N VAL A 8 -47.47 31.41 24.11
CA VAL A 8 -46.03 31.30 24.12
C VAL A 8 -45.56 30.69 25.45
N ASN A 9 -44.59 29.82 25.43
CA ASN A 9 -43.96 29.26 26.62
C ASN A 9 -42.71 30.07 27.01
N ARG A 10 -42.23 29.88 28.24
CA ARG A 10 -41.06 30.57 28.77
C ARG A 10 -39.76 30.32 27.93
N GLN A 11 -39.63 29.12 27.38
CA GLN A 11 -38.45 28.79 26.57
C GLN A 11 -38.40 29.61 25.27
N ALA A 12 -39.52 29.94 24.68
CA ALA A 12 -39.58 30.82 23.52
C ALA A 12 -39.23 32.27 23.91
N GLU A 13 -39.68 32.75 25.12
CA GLU A 13 -39.28 34.07 25.64
C GLU A 13 -37.77 34.15 25.79
N ASP A 14 -37.15 33.14 26.44
CA ASP A 14 -35.70 33.07 26.65
C ASP A 14 -34.94 32.96 25.33
N MET A 15 -35.46 32.18 24.39
CA MET A 15 -34.80 31.94 23.08
C MET A 15 -34.81 33.19 22.19
N PHE A 16 -35.91 33.91 22.12
CA PHE A 16 -36.05 35.08 21.26
C PHE A 16 -35.79 36.42 21.97
N GLY A 17 -35.70 36.44 23.30
CA GLY A 17 -35.42 37.65 24.09
C GLY A 17 -36.57 38.61 24.22
N TYR A 18 -37.82 38.19 23.91
CA TYR A 18 -39.01 38.95 24.09
C TYR A 18 -39.76 38.45 25.30
N THR A 19 -40.46 39.37 26.00
CA THR A 19 -41.40 38.97 27.05
C THR A 19 -42.69 38.43 26.44
N ARG A 20 -43.43 37.63 27.20
CA ARG A 20 -44.73 37.10 26.79
C ARG A 20 -45.72 38.19 26.35
N ALA A 21 -45.73 39.34 27.05
CA ALA A 21 -46.57 40.47 26.73
C ALA A 21 -46.24 41.11 25.37
N GLU A 22 -44.97 41.11 24.99
CA GLU A 22 -44.50 41.61 23.70
C GLU A 22 -44.74 40.65 22.54
N LEU A 23 -44.94 39.36 22.82
CA LEU A 23 -45.19 38.34 21.79
C LEU A 23 -46.67 38.14 21.51
N LEU A 24 -47.51 38.15 22.55
CA LEU A 24 -48.94 37.85 22.42
C LEU A 24 -49.64 38.87 21.54
N GLY A 25 -50.45 38.40 20.59
CA GLY A 25 -51.22 39.22 19.66
C GLY A 25 -50.40 39.81 18.50
N HIS A 26 -49.06 39.71 18.50
CA HIS A 26 -48.20 40.15 17.40
C HIS A 26 -48.04 39.07 16.33
N GLU A 27 -47.68 39.47 15.13
CA GLU A 27 -47.45 38.54 14.01
C GLU A 27 -46.17 37.75 14.21
N VAL A 28 -46.19 36.43 13.87
CA VAL A 28 -45.06 35.54 14.02
C VAL A 28 -43.82 35.97 13.19
N GLU A 29 -44.05 36.79 12.17
CA GLU A 29 -43.01 37.36 11.29
C GLU A 29 -42.05 38.27 12.05
N MET A 30 -42.37 38.75 13.24
CA MET A 30 -41.44 39.52 14.08
C MET A 30 -40.22 38.68 14.51
N LEU A 31 -40.38 37.36 14.58
CA LEU A 31 -39.34 36.38 14.95
C LEU A 31 -38.46 35.94 13.78
N LEU A 32 -38.71 36.51 12.60
CA LEU A 32 -37.98 36.17 11.37
C LEU A 32 -37.05 37.32 10.92
N PRO A 33 -35.94 37.01 10.27
CA PRO A 33 -35.12 37.99 9.54
C PRO A 33 -35.98 38.83 8.58
N GLU A 34 -35.63 40.11 8.43
CA GLU A 34 -36.41 41.02 7.56
C GLU A 34 -36.47 40.59 6.10
N SER A 35 -35.37 39.97 5.63
CA SER A 35 -35.21 39.49 4.26
C SER A 35 -36.24 38.41 3.87
N ILE A 36 -36.69 37.61 4.82
CA ILE A 36 -37.58 36.44 4.55
C ILE A 36 -39.04 36.69 4.95
N ARG A 37 -39.36 37.81 5.65
CA ARG A 37 -40.70 38.08 6.13
C ARG A 37 -41.78 38.11 5.04
N LYS A 38 -41.48 38.76 3.89
CA LYS A 38 -42.42 38.83 2.76
C LYS A 38 -42.76 37.47 2.19
N GLY A 39 -41.73 36.62 1.94
CA GLY A 39 -41.94 35.26 1.43
C GLY A 39 -42.67 34.34 2.44
N HIS A 40 -42.43 34.57 3.74
CA HIS A 40 -43.10 33.78 4.79
C HIS A 40 -44.61 34.02 4.83
N LEU A 41 -45.08 35.26 4.56
CA LEU A 41 -46.50 35.57 4.46
C LEU A 41 -47.22 34.72 3.41
N GLU A 42 -46.60 34.52 2.24
CA GLU A 42 -47.13 33.68 1.17
C GLU A 42 -47.13 32.20 1.57
N HIS A 43 -46.02 31.69 2.14
CA HIS A 43 -45.93 30.33 2.64
C HIS A 43 -46.94 30.02 3.74
N ARG A 44 -47.15 30.96 4.65
CA ARG A 44 -48.17 30.86 5.71
C ARG A 44 -49.57 30.76 5.13
N GLY A 45 -49.90 31.60 4.13
CA GLY A 45 -51.16 31.55 3.43
C GLY A 45 -51.45 30.19 2.80
N GLY A 46 -50.45 29.63 2.12
CA GLY A 46 -50.53 28.28 1.54
C GLY A 46 -50.70 27.19 2.59
N TYR A 47 -49.99 27.29 3.72
CA TYR A 47 -50.12 26.32 4.82
C TYR A 47 -51.48 26.34 5.50
N ILE A 48 -52.08 27.52 5.68
CA ILE A 48 -53.43 27.67 6.27
C ILE A 48 -54.48 27.07 5.34
N ALA A 49 -54.31 27.16 4.02
CA ALA A 49 -55.24 26.61 3.04
C ALA A 49 -55.22 25.06 3.02
N ASN A 50 -54.09 24.43 3.28
CA ASN A 50 -53.92 22.96 3.35
C ASN A 50 -53.01 22.57 4.53
N PRO A 51 -53.54 22.55 5.77
CA PRO A 51 -52.74 22.34 6.96
C PRO A 51 -52.40 20.85 7.14
N GLU A 52 -51.14 20.51 6.89
CA GLU A 52 -50.59 19.18 7.11
C GLU A 52 -49.48 19.21 8.18
N LEU A 53 -49.23 18.06 8.81
CA LEU A 53 -48.09 17.93 9.70
C LEU A 53 -46.81 18.11 8.87
N ARG A 54 -46.10 19.20 9.08
CA ARG A 54 -44.94 19.55 8.27
C ARG A 54 -43.71 19.69 9.16
N PRO A 55 -42.76 18.69 9.18
CA PRO A 55 -41.45 18.92 9.71
C PRO A 55 -40.74 19.89 8.79
N MET A 56 -40.48 21.11 9.23
CA MET A 56 -39.60 22.04 8.55
C MET A 56 -38.21 21.87 9.15
N GLY A 57 -37.36 21.10 8.51
CA GLY A 57 -36.02 20.91 9.08
C GLY A 57 -35.00 20.32 8.14
N PRO A 58 -34.95 19.05 7.83
CA PRO A 58 -33.81 18.51 7.09
C PRO A 58 -33.71 19.14 5.69
N GLY A 59 -32.70 20.00 5.48
CA GLY A 59 -32.39 20.62 4.19
C GLY A 59 -32.77 22.09 4.02
N LEU A 60 -33.57 22.70 4.89
CA LEU A 60 -33.90 24.13 4.85
C LEU A 60 -33.09 24.91 5.89
N GLN A 61 -32.35 25.92 5.45
CA GLN A 61 -31.67 26.85 6.35
C GLN A 61 -32.67 27.86 6.88
N LEU A 62 -33.36 27.53 7.98
CA LEU A 62 -34.27 28.44 8.64
C LEU A 62 -33.50 29.28 9.66
N LEU A 63 -33.81 30.57 9.70
CA LEU A 63 -33.24 31.54 10.63
C LEU A 63 -34.34 32.17 11.49
N GLY A 64 -34.09 32.23 12.78
CA GLY A 64 -34.87 33.04 13.73
C GLY A 64 -34.12 34.36 13.98
N ARG A 65 -34.87 35.44 14.34
CA ARG A 65 -34.31 36.73 14.76
C ARG A 65 -34.72 37.03 16.19
N ARG A 66 -33.71 37.34 17.03
CA ARG A 66 -33.95 37.75 18.41
C ARG A 66 -34.30 39.25 18.50
N LYS A 67 -34.74 39.67 19.67
CA LYS A 67 -35.10 41.08 19.97
C LYS A 67 -33.90 42.03 19.77
N ASP A 68 -32.70 41.59 20.07
CA ASP A 68 -31.47 42.36 19.87
C ASP A 68 -31.02 42.48 18.39
N GLY A 69 -31.80 41.84 17.49
CA GLY A 69 -31.50 41.81 16.05
C GLY A 69 -30.60 40.70 15.59
N SER A 70 -30.01 39.91 16.50
CA SER A 70 -29.19 38.76 16.13
C SER A 70 -30.01 37.65 15.46
N GLU A 71 -29.42 37.04 14.43
CA GLU A 71 -30.00 35.92 13.70
C GLU A 71 -29.34 34.61 14.13
N PHE A 72 -30.16 33.56 14.24
CA PHE A 72 -29.68 32.25 14.65
C PHE A 72 -30.39 31.12 13.90
N PRO A 73 -29.72 29.98 13.64
CA PRO A 73 -30.34 28.87 12.93
C PRO A 73 -31.35 28.14 13.82
N VAL A 74 -32.53 27.86 13.24
CA VAL A 74 -33.60 27.16 13.93
C VAL A 74 -34.13 26.00 13.12
N GLU A 75 -34.58 24.95 13.83
CA GLU A 75 -35.44 23.90 13.29
C GLU A 75 -36.86 24.17 13.77
N ILE A 76 -37.82 24.10 12.86
CA ILE A 76 -39.20 24.39 13.15
C ILE A 76 -40.07 23.22 12.71
N SER A 77 -40.98 22.79 13.57
CA SER A 77 -42.00 21.79 13.27
C SER A 77 -43.38 22.39 13.47
N LEU A 78 -44.25 22.26 12.49
CA LEU A 78 -45.61 22.79 12.53
C LEU A 78 -46.63 21.67 12.62
N SER A 79 -47.61 21.84 13.53
CA SER A 79 -48.73 20.92 13.72
C SER A 79 -50.04 21.66 13.79
N PRO A 80 -51.04 21.35 12.95
CA PRO A 80 -52.37 21.97 13.04
C PRO A 80 -53.14 21.39 14.24
N VAL A 81 -53.78 22.25 15.00
CA VAL A 81 -54.61 21.91 16.16
C VAL A 81 -56.01 22.49 15.97
N LYS A 82 -57.02 21.64 15.82
CA LYS A 82 -58.43 22.03 15.72
C LYS A 82 -59.00 22.19 17.12
N THR A 83 -59.62 23.32 17.41
CA THR A 83 -60.27 23.61 18.67
C THR A 83 -61.72 24.09 18.42
N SER A 84 -62.55 24.18 19.46
CA SER A 84 -63.90 24.73 19.39
C SER A 84 -63.96 26.21 18.99
N SER A 85 -62.86 26.96 19.19
CA SER A 85 -62.72 28.39 18.85
C SER A 85 -62.01 28.64 17.50
N GLY A 86 -61.67 27.58 16.73
CA GLY A 86 -61.04 27.67 15.41
C GLY A 86 -59.78 26.82 15.29
N MET A 87 -59.03 27.00 14.19
CA MET A 87 -57.80 26.30 13.93
C MET A 87 -56.60 27.11 14.45
N PHE A 88 -55.75 26.45 15.20
CA PHE A 88 -54.45 26.94 15.65
C PHE A 88 -53.33 26.13 14.99
N VAL A 89 -52.14 26.72 14.89
CA VAL A 89 -50.91 26.04 14.47
C VAL A 89 -49.95 26.04 15.64
N SER A 90 -49.59 24.87 16.12
CA SER A 90 -48.50 24.69 17.09
C SER A 90 -47.19 24.68 16.37
N SER A 91 -46.25 25.52 16.81
CA SER A 91 -44.88 25.57 16.29
C SER A 91 -43.90 25.14 17.37
N VAL A 92 -43.12 24.11 17.12
CA VAL A 92 -41.97 23.71 17.96
C VAL A 92 -40.72 24.25 17.29
N ILE A 93 -40.02 25.14 18.00
CA ILE A 93 -38.83 25.81 17.50
C ILE A 93 -37.64 25.35 18.36
N ARG A 94 -36.58 24.93 17.70
CA ARG A 94 -35.32 24.51 18.35
C ARG A 94 -34.18 25.37 17.83
N ASP A 95 -33.40 25.98 18.72
CA ASP A 95 -32.14 26.62 18.41
C ASP A 95 -31.10 25.52 18.15
N VAL A 96 -30.51 25.50 16.96
CA VAL A 96 -29.50 24.50 16.53
C VAL A 96 -28.12 25.12 16.37
N THR A 97 -27.89 26.31 16.92
CA THR A 97 -26.60 27.02 16.80
C THR A 97 -25.44 26.18 17.31
N GLN A 98 -25.58 25.63 18.52
CA GLN A 98 -24.51 24.83 19.14
C GLN A 98 -24.24 23.54 18.36
N ARG A 99 -25.30 22.86 17.95
CA ARG A 99 -25.18 21.63 17.15
C ARG A 99 -24.46 21.89 15.83
N ARG A 100 -24.86 22.94 15.08
CA ARG A 100 -24.20 23.30 13.81
C ARG A 100 -22.74 23.71 13.99
N ARG A 101 -22.40 24.42 15.06
CA ARG A 101 -21.02 24.76 15.36
C ARG A 101 -20.18 23.52 15.61
N MET A 102 -20.64 22.59 16.44
CA MET A 102 -19.95 21.33 16.70
C MET A 102 -19.77 20.50 15.42
N GLU A 103 -20.81 20.39 14.59
CA GLU A 103 -20.75 19.70 13.31
C GLU A 103 -19.69 20.32 12.38
N GLN A 104 -19.64 21.68 12.30
CA GLN A 104 -18.61 22.38 11.51
C GLN A 104 -17.20 22.20 12.06
N GLU A 105 -17.03 22.22 13.38
CA GLU A 105 -15.74 21.99 14.03
C GLU A 105 -15.25 20.56 13.77
N ILE A 106 -16.12 19.56 13.87
CA ILE A 106 -15.77 18.16 13.56
C ILE A 106 -15.37 18.01 12.10
N ILE A 107 -16.12 18.59 11.16
CA ILE A 107 -15.80 18.55 9.74
C ILE A 107 -14.44 19.23 9.47
N ALA A 108 -14.20 20.41 10.05
CA ALA A 108 -12.95 21.14 9.89
C ALA A 108 -11.76 20.38 10.47
N ALA A 109 -11.90 19.79 11.68
CA ALA A 109 -10.87 18.99 12.31
C ALA A 109 -10.55 17.73 11.50
N ARG A 110 -11.58 17.04 11.00
CA ARG A 110 -11.42 15.88 10.13
C ARG A 110 -10.66 16.23 8.84
N GLN A 111 -11.06 17.30 8.16
CA GLN A 111 -10.38 17.75 6.95
C GLN A 111 -8.92 18.14 7.19
N ALA A 112 -8.62 18.76 8.34
CA ALA A 112 -7.25 19.09 8.72
C ALA A 112 -6.42 17.81 8.96
N ALA A 113 -6.96 16.83 9.66
CA ALA A 113 -6.31 15.53 9.89
C ALA A 113 -6.06 14.78 8.56
N GLU A 114 -7.04 14.72 7.67
CA GLU A 114 -6.90 14.08 6.35
C GLU A 114 -5.83 14.76 5.48
N ARG A 115 -5.74 16.10 5.51
CA ARG A 115 -4.67 16.84 4.80
C ARG A 115 -3.30 16.56 5.37
N ALA A 116 -3.16 16.56 6.71
CA ALA A 116 -1.90 16.25 7.37
C ALA A 116 -1.44 14.82 7.06
N GLN A 117 -2.35 13.86 7.08
CA GLN A 117 -2.05 12.47 6.73
C GLN A 117 -1.58 12.33 5.28
N LYS A 118 -2.29 12.93 4.31
CA LYS A 118 -1.86 12.91 2.90
C LYS A 118 -0.51 13.57 2.68
N ALA A 119 -0.23 14.70 3.35
CA ALA A 119 1.06 15.37 3.25
C ALA A 119 2.19 14.50 3.82
N ASN A 120 1.96 13.83 4.94
CA ASN A 120 2.94 12.91 5.55
C ASN A 120 3.24 11.73 4.63
N THR A 121 2.22 11.12 4.03
CA THR A 121 2.39 10.00 3.07
C THR A 121 3.19 10.43 1.84
N ALA A 122 2.87 11.61 1.26
CA ALA A 122 3.60 12.13 0.11
C ALA A 122 5.07 12.44 0.45
N PHE A 123 5.32 13.01 1.64
CA PHE A 123 6.67 13.27 2.13
C PHE A 123 7.48 11.98 2.30
N LEU A 124 6.91 10.96 2.93
CA LEU A 124 7.57 9.68 3.13
C LEU A 124 7.85 8.95 1.80
N ALA A 125 6.93 9.01 0.84
CA ALA A 125 7.15 8.46 -0.49
C ALA A 125 8.30 9.13 -1.23
N ALA A 126 8.38 10.47 -1.20
CA ALA A 126 9.47 11.24 -1.82
C ALA A 126 10.81 10.98 -1.11
N ALA A 127 10.85 11.09 0.22
CA ALA A 127 12.05 10.84 1.01
C ALA A 127 12.62 9.44 0.78
N SER A 128 11.73 8.47 0.58
CA SER A 128 12.14 7.11 0.29
C SER A 128 12.79 6.92 -1.06
N HIS A 129 12.23 7.52 -2.09
CA HIS A 129 12.85 7.53 -3.41
C HIS A 129 14.27 8.10 -3.32
N ASP A 130 14.41 9.25 -2.66
CA ASP A 130 15.67 9.96 -2.52
C ASP A 130 16.71 9.22 -1.66
N LEU A 131 16.25 8.37 -0.71
CA LEU A 131 17.15 7.50 0.07
C LEU A 131 17.48 6.19 -0.66
N ARG A 132 16.56 5.68 -1.49
CA ARG A 132 16.78 4.43 -2.24
C ARG A 132 17.83 4.60 -3.33
N GLN A 133 17.87 5.73 -4.02
CA GLN A 133 18.85 6.00 -5.09
C GLN A 133 20.32 5.87 -4.61
N PRO A 134 20.78 6.57 -3.56
CA PRO A 134 22.17 6.42 -3.10
C PRO A 134 22.49 5.02 -2.59
N VAL A 135 21.53 4.34 -1.93
CA VAL A 135 21.75 2.96 -1.47
C VAL A 135 21.89 2.01 -2.66
N GLN A 136 21.10 2.18 -3.73
CA GLN A 136 21.23 1.41 -4.96
C GLN A 136 22.59 1.64 -5.63
N ALA A 137 23.01 2.90 -5.76
CA ALA A 137 24.32 3.24 -6.32
C ALA A 137 25.46 2.56 -5.51
N LEU A 138 25.40 2.62 -4.17
CA LEU A 138 26.38 1.96 -3.31
C LEU A 138 26.36 0.44 -3.47
N SER A 139 25.20 -0.20 -3.60
CA SER A 139 25.09 -1.66 -3.83
C SER A 139 25.69 -2.07 -5.17
N LEU A 140 25.45 -1.29 -6.23
CA LEU A 140 26.04 -1.55 -7.55
C LEU A 140 27.56 -1.38 -7.54
N LEU A 141 28.07 -0.31 -6.90
CA LEU A 141 29.51 -0.08 -6.75
C LEU A 141 30.18 -1.19 -5.93
N ASN A 142 29.50 -1.65 -4.87
CA ASN A 142 29.98 -2.77 -4.06
C ASN A 142 30.09 -4.05 -4.90
N GLY A 143 29.07 -4.33 -5.73
CA GLY A 143 29.09 -5.43 -6.68
C GLY A 143 30.23 -5.33 -7.69
N ALA A 144 30.52 -4.14 -8.23
CA ALA A 144 31.64 -3.90 -9.13
C ALA A 144 32.99 -4.11 -8.43
N LEU A 145 33.15 -3.59 -7.19
CA LEU A 145 34.36 -3.81 -6.39
C LEU A 145 34.62 -5.28 -6.11
N ARG A 146 33.59 -6.05 -5.78
CA ARG A 146 33.67 -7.49 -5.52
C ARG A 146 34.28 -8.26 -6.72
N ARG A 147 34.01 -7.82 -7.95
CA ARG A 147 34.51 -8.42 -9.18
C ARG A 147 35.97 -8.06 -9.46
N THR A 148 36.41 -6.88 -9.08
CA THR A 148 37.75 -6.35 -9.38
C THR A 148 38.76 -6.68 -8.30
N VAL A 149 38.36 -6.80 -7.05
CA VAL A 149 39.24 -7.04 -5.90
C VAL A 149 39.62 -8.53 -5.82
N LYS A 150 40.94 -8.80 -5.76
CA LYS A 150 41.49 -10.16 -5.64
C LYS A 150 41.91 -10.51 -4.21
N ASP A 151 42.13 -9.51 -3.36
CA ASP A 151 42.55 -9.70 -1.97
C ASP A 151 41.39 -10.26 -1.13
N GLU A 152 41.62 -11.36 -0.42
CA GLU A 152 40.59 -12.10 0.34
C GLU A 152 40.01 -11.25 1.49
N ARG A 153 40.89 -10.54 2.22
CA ARG A 153 40.47 -9.67 3.32
C ARG A 153 39.63 -8.49 2.85
N ALA A 154 39.97 -7.95 1.68
CA ALA A 154 39.17 -6.89 1.08
C ALA A 154 37.78 -7.41 0.61
N ARG A 155 37.72 -8.66 0.12
CA ARG A 155 36.44 -9.30 -0.21
C ARG A 155 35.54 -9.50 0.99
N GLU A 156 36.08 -9.98 2.13
CA GLU A 156 35.34 -10.11 3.37
C GLU A 156 34.73 -8.75 3.81
N MET A 157 35.49 -7.65 3.66
CA MET A 157 34.99 -6.31 3.96
C MET A 157 33.88 -5.88 3.01
N ILE A 158 34.00 -6.19 1.73
CA ILE A 158 32.98 -5.91 0.70
C ILE A 158 31.72 -6.71 0.98
N ASP A 159 31.82 -7.98 1.35
CA ASP A 159 30.69 -8.83 1.71
C ASP A 159 29.98 -8.30 2.98
N SER A 160 30.72 -7.85 3.99
CA SER A 160 30.15 -7.20 5.19
C SER A 160 29.44 -5.90 4.85
N GLN A 161 29.95 -5.12 3.91
CA GLN A 161 29.31 -3.89 3.43
C GLN A 161 28.02 -4.20 2.66
N GLU A 162 28.00 -5.26 1.85
CA GLU A 162 26.81 -5.72 1.13
C GLU A 162 25.67 -6.12 2.09
N HIS A 163 26.00 -6.85 3.17
CA HIS A 163 25.05 -7.18 4.22
C HIS A 163 24.46 -5.91 4.87
N SER A 164 25.30 -4.93 5.16
CA SER A 164 24.84 -3.66 5.77
C SER A 164 23.94 -2.85 4.83
N LEU A 165 24.27 -2.80 3.54
CA LEU A 165 23.42 -2.13 2.53
C LEU A 165 22.08 -2.84 2.35
N THR A 166 22.08 -4.17 2.34
CA THR A 166 20.86 -4.97 2.26
C THR A 166 19.96 -4.74 3.49
N ALA A 167 20.55 -4.73 4.69
CA ALA A 167 19.82 -4.43 5.91
C ALA A 167 19.20 -3.04 5.89
N MET A 168 19.94 -2.01 5.46
CA MET A 168 19.45 -0.64 5.33
C MET A 168 18.29 -0.53 4.33
N THR A 169 18.40 -1.22 3.21
CA THR A 169 17.35 -1.30 2.19
C THR A 169 16.07 -1.92 2.72
N ASN A 170 16.18 -3.04 3.41
CA ASN A 170 15.04 -3.74 3.99
C ASN A 170 14.34 -2.87 5.04
N LEU A 171 15.10 -2.16 5.88
CA LEU A 171 14.56 -1.21 6.86
C LEU A 171 13.77 -0.09 6.16
N LEU A 172 14.36 0.51 5.13
CA LEU A 172 13.74 1.60 4.40
C LEU A 172 12.43 1.16 3.75
N ASN A 173 12.44 0.01 3.06
CA ASN A 173 11.23 -0.53 2.44
C ASN A 173 10.16 -0.84 3.49
N SER A 174 10.50 -1.50 4.60
CA SER A 174 9.56 -1.82 5.68
C SER A 174 8.90 -0.57 6.29
N LEU A 175 9.67 0.51 6.51
CA LEU A 175 9.13 1.78 7.01
C LEU A 175 8.13 2.41 6.05
N LEU A 176 8.38 2.28 4.76
CA LEU A 176 7.49 2.80 3.73
C LEU A 176 6.20 1.98 3.60
N ASP A 177 6.33 0.66 3.62
CA ASP A 177 5.18 -0.23 3.52
C ASP A 177 4.24 0.02 4.72
N ILE A 178 4.78 0.15 5.93
CA ILE A 178 4.01 0.58 7.11
C ILE A 178 3.34 1.93 6.88
N SER A 179 4.09 2.93 6.40
CA SER A 179 3.56 4.28 6.19
C SER A 179 2.47 4.33 5.12
N ARG A 180 2.58 3.53 4.04
CA ARG A 180 1.57 3.40 2.99
C ARG A 180 0.31 2.69 3.49
N LEU A 181 0.48 1.63 4.30
CA LEU A 181 -0.61 0.89 4.92
C LEU A 181 -1.38 1.77 5.89
N ASP A 182 -0.70 2.48 6.81
CA ASP A 182 -1.32 3.39 7.78
C ASP A 182 -2.05 4.58 7.11
N ALA A 183 -1.57 5.00 5.94
CA ALA A 183 -2.22 6.04 5.15
C ALA A 183 -3.43 5.55 4.34
N GLY A 184 -3.71 4.24 4.32
CA GLY A 184 -4.74 3.65 3.47
C GLY A 184 -4.47 3.81 1.97
N ALA A 185 -3.18 3.94 1.59
CA ALA A 185 -2.78 4.13 0.20
C ALA A 185 -2.69 2.82 -0.59
N VAL A 186 -2.73 1.68 0.11
CA VAL A 186 -2.74 0.35 -0.49
C VAL A 186 -4.19 -0.10 -0.66
N THR A 187 -4.57 -0.43 -1.89
CA THR A 187 -5.90 -1.00 -2.19
C THR A 187 -5.69 -2.46 -2.59
N PRO A 188 -6.24 -3.44 -1.84
CA PRO A 188 -6.11 -4.85 -2.18
C PRO A 188 -6.76 -5.18 -3.53
N GLU A 189 -6.11 -5.99 -4.34
CA GLU A 189 -6.64 -6.56 -5.57
C GLU A 189 -7.06 -8.01 -5.32
N ILE A 190 -8.28 -8.17 -4.81
CA ILE A 190 -8.79 -9.49 -4.44
C ILE A 190 -9.13 -10.28 -5.71
N GLU A 191 -8.47 -11.42 -5.89
CA GLU A 191 -8.72 -12.36 -6.98
C GLU A 191 -8.77 -13.81 -6.48
N GLU A 192 -9.28 -14.69 -7.32
CA GLU A 192 -9.30 -16.14 -7.06
C GLU A 192 -8.10 -16.78 -7.75
N PHE A 193 -7.24 -17.44 -6.97
CA PHE A 193 -6.04 -18.07 -7.51
C PHE A 193 -5.70 -19.40 -6.80
N PRO A 194 -5.01 -20.34 -7.51
CA PRO A 194 -4.53 -21.57 -6.89
C PRO A 194 -3.42 -21.27 -5.87
N MET A 195 -3.62 -21.67 -4.60
CA MET A 195 -2.64 -21.51 -3.52
C MET A 195 -1.31 -22.20 -3.84
N GLN A 196 -1.35 -23.31 -4.58
CA GLN A 196 -0.15 -24.06 -4.97
C GLN A 196 0.89 -23.19 -5.71
N ARG A 197 0.45 -22.28 -6.58
CA ARG A 197 1.38 -21.38 -7.28
C ARG A 197 2.21 -20.51 -6.33
N LEU A 198 1.57 -20.05 -5.27
CA LEU A 198 2.24 -19.24 -4.25
C LEU A 198 3.23 -20.09 -3.45
N ILE A 199 2.81 -21.29 -3.04
CA ILE A 199 3.66 -22.25 -2.30
C ILE A 199 4.86 -22.67 -3.14
N ASP A 200 4.70 -23.02 -4.41
CA ASP A 200 5.77 -23.42 -5.30
C ASP A 200 6.85 -22.34 -5.45
N ARG A 201 6.41 -21.09 -5.67
CA ARG A 201 7.31 -19.94 -5.79
C ARG A 201 8.11 -19.71 -4.51
N LEU A 202 7.43 -19.68 -3.36
CA LEU A 202 8.09 -19.47 -2.07
C LEU A 202 9.01 -20.64 -1.68
N SER A 203 8.62 -21.87 -1.99
CA SER A 203 9.44 -23.04 -1.75
C SER A 203 10.73 -23.02 -2.55
N ALA A 204 10.69 -22.60 -3.80
CA ALA A 204 11.88 -22.48 -4.63
C ALA A 204 12.85 -21.39 -4.12
N GLU A 205 12.32 -20.30 -3.56
CA GLU A 205 13.10 -19.21 -3.01
C GLU A 205 13.72 -19.56 -1.66
N PHE A 206 12.88 -19.92 -0.69
CA PHE A 206 13.29 -20.14 0.70
C PHE A 206 13.97 -21.49 0.94
N GLY A 207 13.66 -22.51 0.14
CA GLY A 207 14.37 -23.80 0.21
C GLY A 207 15.87 -23.68 -0.03
N ARG A 208 16.30 -22.78 -0.93
CA ARG A 208 17.73 -22.46 -1.13
C ARG A 208 18.33 -21.74 0.07
N GLN A 209 17.63 -20.78 0.66
CA GLN A 209 18.10 -20.04 1.84
C GLN A 209 18.24 -20.97 3.05
N ALA A 210 17.25 -21.81 3.31
CA ALA A 210 17.28 -22.80 4.38
C ALA A 210 18.44 -23.78 4.20
N SER A 211 18.65 -24.32 2.98
CA SER A 211 19.77 -25.21 2.67
C SER A 211 21.13 -24.56 2.90
N HIS A 212 21.31 -23.29 2.56
CA HIS A 212 22.54 -22.54 2.85
C HIS A 212 22.80 -22.39 4.35
N LYS A 213 21.75 -22.31 5.16
CA LYS A 213 21.85 -22.27 6.63
C LYS A 213 21.94 -23.66 7.26
N GLY A 214 21.79 -24.74 6.45
CA GLY A 214 21.81 -26.13 6.94
C GLY A 214 20.52 -26.59 7.58
N LEU A 215 19.39 -25.92 7.28
CA LEU A 215 18.06 -26.28 7.76
C LEU A 215 17.34 -27.19 6.77
N GLU A 216 16.50 -28.09 7.28
CA GLU A 216 15.53 -28.81 6.48
C GLU A 216 14.34 -27.88 6.17
N PHE A 217 13.90 -27.82 4.92
CA PHE A 217 12.76 -27.04 4.49
C PHE A 217 11.77 -27.92 3.75
N SER A 218 10.50 -27.88 4.17
CA SER A 218 9.42 -28.61 3.49
C SER A 218 8.21 -27.70 3.25
N ALA A 219 7.46 -28.01 2.19
CA ALA A 219 6.17 -27.36 1.92
C ALA A 219 5.18 -28.43 1.47
N GLU A 220 4.03 -28.49 2.16
CA GLU A 220 2.98 -29.41 1.80
C GLU A 220 2.20 -28.91 0.59
N PRO A 221 1.83 -29.78 -0.36
CA PRO A 221 0.99 -29.43 -1.48
C PRO A 221 -0.38 -28.94 -1.03
N CYS A 222 -0.88 -27.86 -1.65
CA CYS A 222 -2.15 -27.25 -1.31
C CYS A 222 -3.05 -27.07 -2.55
N ALA A 223 -3.83 -28.07 -2.87
CA ALA A 223 -4.67 -28.12 -4.07
C ALA A 223 -6.02 -27.41 -3.86
N ILE A 224 -6.00 -26.13 -3.52
CA ILE A 224 -7.19 -25.30 -3.34
C ILE A 224 -7.07 -23.97 -4.09
N THR A 225 -8.23 -23.39 -4.44
CA THR A 225 -8.34 -22.01 -4.90
C THR A 225 -8.81 -21.14 -3.76
N VAL A 226 -8.07 -20.07 -3.49
CA VAL A 226 -8.36 -19.10 -2.43
C VAL A 226 -8.75 -17.75 -3.03
N ARG A 227 -9.40 -16.93 -2.21
CA ARG A 227 -9.77 -15.57 -2.55
C ARG A 227 -9.00 -14.59 -1.70
N SER A 228 -8.02 -13.91 -2.29
CA SER A 228 -7.15 -12.95 -1.63
C SER A 228 -6.41 -12.09 -2.66
N ASP A 229 -5.55 -11.19 -2.21
CA ASP A 229 -4.54 -10.54 -3.05
C ASP A 229 -3.27 -11.40 -3.04
N PRO A 230 -2.84 -11.98 -4.18
CA PRO A 230 -1.71 -12.90 -4.22
C PRO A 230 -0.37 -12.23 -3.87
N ASN A 231 -0.22 -10.93 -4.11
CA ASN A 231 1.01 -10.20 -3.81
C ASN A 231 1.10 -9.89 -2.31
N LEU A 232 0.03 -9.35 -1.73
CA LEU A 232 -0.02 -9.02 -0.30
C LEU A 232 0.03 -10.30 0.56
N LEU A 233 -0.66 -11.36 0.14
CA LEU A 233 -0.57 -12.66 0.82
C LEU A 233 0.85 -13.26 0.72
N SER A 234 1.48 -13.14 -0.45
CA SER A 234 2.89 -13.54 -0.61
C SER A 234 3.81 -12.80 0.36
N GLU A 235 3.63 -11.51 0.53
CA GLU A 235 4.42 -10.68 1.43
C GLU A 235 4.24 -11.09 2.90
N ILE A 236 3.01 -11.43 3.32
CA ILE A 236 2.74 -11.99 4.64
C ILE A 236 3.57 -13.27 4.84
N ILE A 237 3.47 -14.22 3.92
CA ILE A 237 4.12 -15.52 4.06
C ILE A 237 5.65 -15.39 3.99
N GLN A 238 6.18 -14.53 3.11
CA GLN A 238 7.61 -14.24 3.04
C GLN A 238 8.18 -13.73 4.36
N ASN A 239 7.47 -12.81 5.01
CA ASN A 239 7.86 -12.31 6.33
C ASN A 239 7.86 -13.42 7.38
N LEU A 240 6.85 -14.30 7.38
CA LEU A 240 6.76 -15.42 8.32
C LEU A 240 7.87 -16.46 8.09
N VAL A 241 8.08 -16.89 6.83
CA VAL A 241 9.11 -17.89 6.48
C VAL A 241 10.52 -17.34 6.71
N SER A 242 10.76 -16.09 6.36
CA SER A 242 12.04 -15.41 6.62
C SER A 242 12.36 -15.37 8.12
N ASN A 243 11.37 -15.08 8.96
CA ASN A 243 11.52 -15.11 10.41
C ASN A 243 11.79 -16.53 10.91
N ALA A 244 11.07 -17.54 10.42
CA ALA A 244 11.26 -18.95 10.78
C ALA A 244 12.72 -19.40 10.47
N ILE A 245 13.20 -19.16 9.26
CA ILE A 245 14.59 -19.48 8.88
C ILE A 245 15.60 -18.72 9.73
N ARG A 246 15.31 -17.46 10.03
CA ARG A 246 16.19 -16.61 10.82
C ARG A 246 16.38 -17.10 12.25
N TYR A 247 15.29 -17.41 12.94
CA TYR A 247 15.28 -17.77 14.36
C TYR A 247 15.44 -19.26 14.63
N THR A 248 15.68 -20.07 13.59
CA THR A 248 16.04 -21.49 13.70
C THR A 248 17.52 -21.65 13.37
N ASP A 249 18.34 -22.01 14.35
CA ASP A 249 19.77 -22.24 14.14
C ASP A 249 20.07 -23.64 13.58
N SER A 250 19.26 -24.64 13.97
CA SER A 250 19.33 -26.00 13.48
C SER A 250 17.95 -26.66 13.60
N GLY A 251 17.63 -27.58 12.68
CA GLY A 251 16.35 -28.24 12.62
C GLY A 251 15.63 -27.98 11.30
N ARG A 252 14.32 -27.67 11.37
CA ARG A 252 13.50 -27.55 10.17
C ARG A 252 12.54 -26.36 10.20
N VAL A 253 12.09 -25.98 8.99
CA VAL A 253 11.01 -25.03 8.74
C VAL A 253 10.02 -25.70 7.78
N ASP A 254 8.76 -25.76 8.16
CA ASP A 254 7.71 -26.39 7.38
C ASP A 254 6.60 -25.39 7.03
N MET A 255 6.14 -25.41 5.76
CA MET A 255 4.90 -24.75 5.34
C MET A 255 3.80 -25.80 5.21
N VAL A 256 2.72 -25.66 5.96
CA VAL A 256 1.62 -26.61 6.04
C VAL A 256 0.31 -25.93 5.69
N CYS A 257 -0.55 -26.60 4.93
CA CYS A 257 -1.91 -26.15 4.64
C CYS A 257 -2.92 -27.01 5.37
N ASP A 258 -3.53 -26.48 6.42
CA ASP A 258 -4.66 -27.10 7.13
C ASP A 258 -5.96 -26.47 6.67
N CYS A 259 -6.74 -27.20 5.88
CA CYS A 259 -7.98 -26.73 5.28
C CYS A 259 -9.19 -27.34 5.98
N ALA A 260 -9.99 -26.50 6.63
CA ALA A 260 -11.20 -26.91 7.34
C ALA A 260 -12.40 -26.04 6.97
N GLY A 261 -13.44 -26.64 6.39
CA GLY A 261 -14.66 -25.93 5.96
C GLY A 261 -14.41 -24.97 4.80
N ASP A 262 -14.69 -23.68 4.98
CA ASP A 262 -14.55 -22.60 4.02
C ASP A 262 -13.26 -21.78 4.19
N MET A 263 -12.37 -22.20 5.11
CA MET A 263 -11.12 -21.52 5.41
C MET A 263 -9.93 -22.47 5.27
N CYS A 264 -8.84 -21.95 4.70
CA CYS A 264 -7.54 -22.60 4.71
C CYS A 264 -6.61 -21.86 5.68
N ARG A 265 -6.01 -22.58 6.59
CA ARG A 265 -4.92 -22.10 7.43
C ARG A 265 -3.60 -22.46 6.77
N LEU A 266 -2.88 -21.44 6.34
CA LEU A 266 -1.49 -21.61 5.95
C LEU A 266 -0.62 -21.40 7.18
N GLU A 267 0.06 -22.46 7.59
CA GLU A 267 0.91 -22.48 8.77
C GLU A 267 2.38 -22.50 8.37
N VAL A 268 3.18 -21.67 9.05
CA VAL A 268 4.64 -21.68 8.99
C VAL A 268 5.13 -22.15 10.35
N VAL A 269 5.74 -23.33 10.39
CA VAL A 269 6.20 -24.01 11.60
C VAL A 269 7.71 -24.04 11.61
N ASP A 270 8.32 -23.60 12.68
CA ASP A 270 9.78 -23.67 12.89
C ASP A 270 10.13 -24.42 14.18
N THR A 271 11.33 -24.95 14.24
CA THR A 271 11.91 -25.61 15.43
C THR A 271 12.95 -24.73 16.12
N GLY A 272 12.75 -23.41 16.06
CA GLY A 272 13.69 -22.43 16.56
C GLY A 272 13.62 -22.18 18.05
N ILE A 273 14.05 -20.99 18.45
CA ILE A 273 14.15 -20.60 19.87
C ILE A 273 12.81 -20.48 20.59
N GLY A 274 11.69 -20.33 19.84
CA GLY A 274 10.37 -20.06 20.43
C GLY A 274 10.24 -18.66 21.01
N ILE A 275 9.05 -18.37 21.53
CA ILE A 275 8.64 -17.05 22.02
C ILE A 275 7.99 -17.22 23.39
N GLU A 276 8.34 -16.38 24.36
CA GLU A 276 7.70 -16.36 25.67
C GLU A 276 6.24 -15.91 25.57
N GLU A 277 5.35 -16.47 26.41
CA GLU A 277 3.92 -16.21 26.36
C GLU A 277 3.56 -14.73 26.56
N ASP A 278 4.29 -14.02 27.40
CA ASP A 278 4.11 -12.58 27.66
C ASP A 278 4.54 -11.68 26.47
N GLN A 279 5.22 -12.25 25.47
CA GLN A 279 5.70 -11.53 24.31
C GLN A 279 4.82 -11.77 23.05
N LEU A 280 3.92 -12.76 23.05
CA LEU A 280 3.12 -13.14 21.88
C LEU A 280 2.27 -11.99 21.29
N GLU A 281 1.79 -11.08 22.12
CA GLU A 281 1.10 -9.86 21.65
C GLU A 281 2.07 -8.74 21.25
N GLU A 282 3.22 -8.67 21.92
CA GLU A 282 4.21 -7.60 21.73
C GLU A 282 5.01 -7.77 20.42
N ILE A 283 5.21 -9.00 19.94
CA ILE A 283 5.98 -9.29 18.70
C ILE A 283 5.39 -8.65 17.45
N PHE A 284 4.11 -8.29 17.44
CA PHE A 284 3.45 -7.59 16.32
C PHE A 284 3.59 -6.07 16.39
N LYS A 285 4.18 -5.52 17.49
CA LYS A 285 4.46 -4.09 17.58
C LYS A 285 5.73 -3.72 16.81
N GLU A 286 5.76 -2.51 16.31
CA GLU A 286 6.91 -1.97 15.57
C GLU A 286 8.17 -1.94 16.48
N PHE A 287 9.31 -2.25 15.85
CA PHE A 287 10.63 -2.24 16.50
C PHE A 287 10.76 -3.19 17.70
N HIS A 288 9.80 -4.08 17.92
CA HIS A 288 9.88 -5.07 18.97
C HIS A 288 10.83 -6.21 18.56
N GLN A 289 11.77 -6.54 19.44
CA GLN A 289 12.73 -7.63 19.29
C GLN A 289 12.87 -8.37 20.60
N THR A 290 12.79 -9.68 20.54
CA THR A 290 13.07 -10.54 21.69
C THR A 290 14.59 -10.54 21.92
N LYS A 291 15.04 -10.05 23.10
CA LYS A 291 16.46 -10.05 23.47
C LYS A 291 16.89 -11.46 23.86
N THR A 292 17.43 -12.20 22.92
CA THR A 292 18.11 -13.47 23.23
C THR A 292 19.60 -13.22 23.38
N PRO A 293 20.24 -13.55 24.53
CA PRO A 293 21.68 -13.40 24.70
C PRO A 293 22.42 -14.30 23.72
N GLY A 294 23.20 -13.72 22.79
CA GLY A 294 24.06 -14.44 21.85
C GLY A 294 23.57 -14.48 20.40
N SER A 295 22.38 -14.00 20.06
CA SER A 295 21.99 -13.87 18.67
C SER A 295 22.53 -12.57 18.07
N SER A 296 23.20 -12.65 16.93
CA SER A 296 23.53 -11.48 16.11
C SER A 296 22.20 -10.82 15.69
N THR A 297 21.99 -9.58 16.15
CA THR A 297 20.77 -8.80 15.98
C THR A 297 20.61 -8.34 14.52
N GLU A 298 20.29 -9.25 13.63
CA GLU A 298 19.94 -8.92 12.23
C GLU A 298 18.43 -8.78 12.08
N GLY A 299 17.89 -7.56 12.14
CA GLY A 299 16.51 -7.26 11.84
C GLY A 299 16.00 -6.10 12.68
N PHE A 300 14.98 -5.43 12.16
CA PHE A 300 14.51 -4.17 12.72
C PHE A 300 13.20 -4.31 13.50
N GLY A 301 12.64 -5.52 13.62
CA GLY A 301 11.38 -5.75 14.35
C GLY A 301 10.16 -5.15 13.63
N LEU A 302 10.18 -5.08 12.30
CA LEU A 302 9.10 -4.52 11.50
C LEU A 302 8.29 -5.58 10.74
N GLY A 303 8.86 -6.76 10.45
CA GLY A 303 8.22 -7.78 9.62
C GLY A 303 6.88 -8.27 10.15
N LEU A 304 6.77 -8.59 11.44
CA LEU A 304 5.51 -9.02 12.04
C LEU A 304 4.47 -7.88 12.15
N ALA A 305 4.92 -6.64 12.34
CA ALA A 305 4.05 -5.48 12.30
C ALA A 305 3.44 -5.28 10.89
N ILE A 306 4.20 -5.55 9.83
CA ILE A 306 3.72 -5.55 8.44
C ILE A 306 2.72 -6.70 8.25
N VAL A 307 3.04 -7.91 8.70
CA VAL A 307 2.13 -9.08 8.64
C VAL A 307 0.75 -8.73 9.23
N ARG A 308 0.72 -8.12 10.43
CA ARG A 308 -0.54 -7.74 11.09
C ARG A 308 -1.35 -6.75 10.26
N ARG A 309 -0.70 -5.69 9.75
CA ARG A 309 -1.38 -4.67 8.94
C ARG A 309 -1.89 -5.20 7.59
N LEU A 310 -1.11 -6.03 6.94
CA LEU A 310 -1.53 -6.67 5.68
C LEU A 310 -2.69 -7.63 5.92
N ALA A 311 -2.65 -8.40 6.99
CA ALA A 311 -3.73 -9.30 7.36
C ALA A 311 -5.01 -8.53 7.69
N ASP A 312 -4.92 -7.46 8.48
CA ASP A 312 -6.07 -6.58 8.77
C ASP A 312 -6.65 -5.95 7.48
N LEU A 313 -5.78 -5.54 6.53
CA LEU A 313 -6.19 -4.98 5.24
C LEU A 313 -6.91 -6.01 4.34
N LEU A 314 -6.48 -7.29 4.40
CA LEU A 314 -7.08 -8.40 3.65
C LEU A 314 -8.26 -9.05 4.38
N GLU A 315 -8.58 -8.61 5.59
CA GLU A 315 -9.55 -9.24 6.49
C GLU A 315 -9.21 -10.72 6.79
N HIS A 316 -7.92 -11.02 6.96
CA HIS A 316 -7.39 -12.34 7.27
C HIS A 316 -6.96 -12.42 8.74
N ASP A 317 -7.30 -13.54 9.41
CA ASP A 317 -6.86 -13.76 10.78
C ASP A 317 -5.42 -14.29 10.81
N VAL A 318 -4.60 -13.71 11.70
CA VAL A 318 -3.24 -14.17 12.00
C VAL A 318 -3.16 -14.62 13.44
N ALA A 319 -2.67 -15.85 13.66
CA ALA A 319 -2.45 -16.42 14.97
C ALA A 319 -1.01 -16.92 15.13
N VAL A 320 -0.56 -16.99 16.38
CA VAL A 320 0.75 -17.54 16.74
C VAL A 320 0.61 -18.50 17.93
N GLU A 321 1.27 -19.64 17.84
CA GLU A 321 1.45 -20.61 18.92
C GLU A 321 2.96 -20.83 19.05
N SER A 322 3.51 -20.67 20.25
CA SER A 322 4.95 -20.82 20.47
C SER A 322 5.27 -21.21 21.89
N GLU A 323 6.31 -22.03 22.06
CA GLU A 323 6.87 -22.41 23.34
C GLU A 323 8.40 -22.20 23.32
N PRO A 324 9.00 -21.58 24.34
CA PRO A 324 10.44 -21.37 24.41
C PRO A 324 11.23 -22.69 24.24
N GLY A 325 12.17 -22.71 23.30
CA GLY A 325 12.99 -23.88 22.98
C GLY A 325 12.31 -24.98 22.17
N GLN A 326 11.05 -24.82 21.78
CA GLN A 326 10.30 -25.78 20.97
C GLN A 326 10.02 -25.26 19.55
N GLY A 327 10.18 -23.95 19.34
CA GLY A 327 9.87 -23.29 18.09
C GLY A 327 8.55 -22.53 18.11
N SER A 328 8.14 -22.07 16.91
CA SER A 328 6.92 -21.29 16.74
C SER A 328 6.10 -21.79 15.57
N LYS A 329 4.78 -21.58 15.65
CA LYS A 329 3.82 -21.81 14.57
C LYS A 329 3.02 -20.55 14.33
N PHE A 330 3.22 -19.93 13.18
CA PHE A 330 2.43 -18.81 12.70
C PHE A 330 1.41 -19.29 11.69
N CYS A 331 0.20 -18.77 11.77
CA CYS A 331 -0.93 -19.22 10.96
C CYS A 331 -1.64 -18.01 10.35
N VAL A 332 -1.98 -18.10 9.06
CA VAL A 332 -2.82 -17.13 8.33
C VAL A 332 -4.04 -17.85 7.78
N SER A 333 -5.23 -17.34 8.08
CA SER A 333 -6.50 -17.92 7.62
C SER A 333 -6.99 -17.22 6.36
N VAL A 334 -7.16 -17.98 5.26
CA VAL A 334 -7.57 -17.46 3.95
C VAL A 334 -8.86 -18.13 3.47
N PRO A 335 -9.85 -17.41 2.92
CA PRO A 335 -11.08 -17.99 2.43
C PRO A 335 -10.87 -18.94 1.23
N ILE A 336 -11.46 -20.14 1.28
CA ILE A 336 -11.47 -21.11 0.18
C ILE A 336 -12.65 -20.81 -0.75
N VAL A 337 -12.42 -20.87 -2.06
CA VAL A 337 -13.47 -20.73 -3.08
C VAL A 337 -13.84 -22.09 -3.66
N ALA A 338 -12.86 -22.92 -3.97
CA ALA A 338 -13.04 -24.25 -4.52
C ALA A 338 -11.85 -25.17 -4.24
N ALA A 339 -12.09 -26.48 -4.20
CA ALA A 339 -11.03 -27.47 -4.34
C ALA A 339 -10.62 -27.54 -5.82
N THR A 340 -9.34 -27.48 -6.10
CA THR A 340 -8.81 -27.50 -7.47
C THR A 340 -8.09 -28.81 -7.74
N ASP A 341 -8.47 -29.54 -8.81
CA ASP A 341 -7.65 -30.60 -9.37
C ASP A 341 -6.43 -29.99 -10.07
N TYR A 342 -5.39 -29.71 -9.29
CA TYR A 342 -4.12 -29.23 -9.82
C TYR A 342 -3.28 -30.43 -10.27
N ALA A 343 -3.24 -30.71 -11.56
CA ALA A 343 -2.27 -31.62 -12.13
C ALA A 343 -0.89 -30.98 -12.00
N LEU A 344 0.02 -31.64 -11.28
CA LEU A 344 1.43 -31.28 -11.17
C LEU A 344 2.03 -31.18 -12.57
N GLY A 345 2.13 -29.96 -13.10
CA GLY A 345 2.83 -29.66 -14.34
C GLY A 345 4.34 -29.73 -14.07
N GLU A 346 4.96 -30.77 -14.62
CA GLU A 346 6.41 -30.82 -14.78
C GLU A 346 6.85 -29.70 -15.74
N ASP A 347 7.38 -28.61 -15.22
CA ASP A 347 8.29 -27.77 -15.99
C ASP A 347 9.00 -26.78 -15.06
N LEU A 348 10.13 -27.23 -14.51
CA LEU A 348 11.24 -26.36 -14.10
C LEU A 348 12.46 -27.23 -13.78
N LYS A 349 13.06 -27.80 -14.83
CA LYS A 349 14.41 -28.33 -14.71
C LYS A 349 15.37 -27.46 -15.51
N THR A 350 16.36 -26.97 -14.77
CA THR A 350 17.73 -26.72 -15.24
C THR A 350 18.06 -25.35 -15.83
N ALA A 351 18.63 -24.49 -15.01
CA ALA A 351 19.69 -23.60 -15.50
C ALA A 351 21.00 -23.98 -14.79
N VAL A 352 21.81 -24.74 -15.47
CA VAL A 352 23.16 -25.12 -15.08
C VAL A 352 24.07 -23.91 -15.19
N ALA A 353 24.96 -23.75 -14.21
CA ALA A 353 26.07 -22.82 -14.23
C ALA A 353 26.92 -23.01 -15.49
N ALA A 354 27.03 -21.97 -16.30
CA ALA A 354 27.98 -21.90 -17.39
C ALA A 354 28.85 -20.66 -17.20
N GLU A 355 30.17 -20.90 -17.23
CA GLU A 355 31.21 -19.89 -17.11
C GLU A 355 31.10 -18.79 -18.16
N ALA A 356 31.40 -17.56 -17.71
CA ALA A 356 31.14 -16.33 -18.38
C ALA A 356 32.20 -15.91 -19.39
N SER A 357 31.78 -15.30 -20.47
CA SER A 357 32.40 -14.11 -21.04
C SER A 357 31.30 -13.38 -21.83
N GLY A 358 30.83 -12.26 -21.26
CA GLY A 358 29.87 -11.41 -21.89
C GLY A 358 30.47 -10.71 -23.11
N VAL A 359 29.97 -11.01 -24.30
CA VAL A 359 30.26 -10.26 -25.52
C VAL A 359 28.95 -9.73 -26.05
N GLY A 360 28.61 -8.47 -25.70
CA GLY A 360 27.40 -7.85 -26.18
C GLY A 360 27.31 -6.36 -25.78
N THR A 361 26.49 -5.61 -26.49
CA THR A 361 26.21 -4.20 -26.15
C THR A 361 24.91 -4.14 -25.36
N VAL A 362 24.92 -3.44 -24.22
CA VAL A 362 23.76 -3.17 -23.37
C VAL A 362 23.42 -1.70 -23.49
N ILE A 363 22.16 -1.39 -23.75
CA ILE A 363 21.65 -0.01 -23.59
C ILE A 363 21.03 0.11 -22.19
N LEU A 364 21.53 1.06 -21.43
CA LEU A 364 21.06 1.40 -20.11
C LEU A 364 20.35 2.77 -20.14
N ILE A 365 19.10 2.81 -19.71
CA ILE A 365 18.29 4.03 -19.64
C ILE A 365 17.98 4.31 -18.16
N GLU A 366 18.70 5.28 -17.59
CA GLU A 366 18.61 5.64 -16.16
C GLU A 366 18.92 7.13 -16.03
N ASP A 367 18.03 7.87 -15.41
CA ASP A 367 18.09 9.32 -15.27
C ASP A 367 19.02 9.77 -14.14
N ASP A 368 19.21 8.97 -13.10
CA ASP A 368 20.20 9.24 -12.04
C ASP A 368 21.62 8.89 -12.54
N VAL A 369 22.45 9.92 -12.65
CA VAL A 369 23.82 9.81 -13.15
C VAL A 369 24.69 8.88 -12.28
N ASN A 370 24.48 8.86 -10.95
CA ASN A 370 25.27 8.03 -10.06
C ASN A 370 24.87 6.55 -10.22
N VAL A 371 23.58 6.29 -10.34
CA VAL A 371 23.02 4.96 -10.59
C VAL A 371 23.47 4.46 -11.96
N ALA A 372 23.35 5.30 -13.01
CA ALA A 372 23.80 4.97 -14.36
C ALA A 372 25.29 4.63 -14.43
N ASN A 373 26.15 5.41 -13.77
CA ASN A 373 27.58 5.14 -13.69
C ASN A 373 27.87 3.83 -12.94
N ALA A 374 27.19 3.58 -11.85
CA ALA A 374 27.37 2.35 -11.07
C ALA A 374 26.94 1.10 -11.86
N TRP A 375 25.83 1.19 -12.61
CA TRP A 375 25.40 0.15 -13.56
C TRP A 375 26.45 -0.09 -14.65
N GLY A 376 26.97 1.01 -15.25
CA GLY A 376 28.01 0.94 -16.26
C GLY A 376 29.21 0.15 -15.75
N LEU A 377 29.77 0.55 -14.60
CA LEU A 377 30.91 -0.13 -13.98
C LEU A 377 30.67 -1.61 -13.69
N LEU A 378 29.46 -1.96 -13.20
CA LEU A 378 29.09 -3.35 -12.92
C LEU A 378 29.05 -4.19 -14.19
N LEU A 379 28.39 -3.72 -15.23
CA LEU A 379 28.24 -4.44 -16.50
C LEU A 379 29.55 -4.50 -17.29
N GLU A 380 30.34 -3.44 -17.27
CA GLU A 380 31.70 -3.43 -17.88
C GLU A 380 32.65 -4.39 -17.19
N ALA A 381 32.55 -4.55 -15.87
CA ALA A 381 33.32 -5.55 -15.13
C ALA A 381 33.00 -7.01 -15.54
N GLU A 382 31.79 -7.24 -16.07
CA GLU A 382 31.38 -8.53 -16.66
C GLU A 382 31.71 -8.65 -18.17
N GLY A 383 32.32 -7.62 -18.76
CA GLY A 383 32.76 -7.62 -20.15
C GLY A 383 31.73 -7.13 -21.17
N TYR A 384 30.61 -6.52 -20.72
CA TYR A 384 29.63 -5.87 -21.62
C TYR A 384 30.12 -4.49 -22.07
N ARG A 385 29.74 -4.07 -23.28
CA ARG A 385 29.83 -2.69 -23.70
C ARG A 385 28.53 -1.98 -23.31
N VAL A 386 28.61 -0.86 -22.58
CA VAL A 386 27.43 -0.18 -22.07
C VAL A 386 27.29 1.17 -22.74
N ALA A 387 26.11 1.41 -23.31
CA ALA A 387 25.71 2.74 -23.81
C ALA A 387 24.62 3.26 -22.87
N THR A 388 24.85 4.45 -22.26
CA THR A 388 23.94 5.02 -21.26
C THR A 388 23.13 6.18 -21.84
N ALA A 389 21.82 6.20 -21.58
CA ALA A 389 20.89 7.27 -21.90
C ALA A 389 20.15 7.71 -20.63
N LYS A 390 19.77 8.99 -20.52
CA LYS A 390 19.02 9.52 -19.39
C LYS A 390 17.52 9.61 -19.66
N SER A 391 17.11 9.39 -20.90
CA SER A 391 15.73 9.53 -21.37
C SER A 391 15.49 8.71 -22.64
N ALA A 392 14.25 8.52 -23.02
CA ALA A 392 13.90 7.83 -24.26
C ALA A 392 14.46 8.55 -25.50
N PRO A 393 14.36 9.90 -25.66
CA PRO A 393 14.96 10.59 -26.80
C PRO A 393 16.49 10.47 -26.88
N GLU A 394 17.19 10.40 -25.75
CA GLU A 394 18.64 10.19 -25.74
C GLU A 394 19.00 8.77 -26.14
N ALA A 395 18.19 7.78 -25.74
CA ALA A 395 18.34 6.40 -26.20
C ALA A 395 18.14 6.28 -27.73
N ASP A 396 17.15 6.98 -28.28
CA ASP A 396 16.92 7.06 -29.73
C ASP A 396 18.13 7.67 -30.47
N ALA A 397 18.72 8.72 -29.94
CA ALA A 397 19.94 9.29 -30.52
C ALA A 397 21.14 8.34 -30.46
N ILE A 398 21.25 7.53 -29.43
CA ILE A 398 22.33 6.51 -29.29
C ILE A 398 22.17 5.41 -30.33
N ILE A 399 20.95 4.90 -30.53
CA ILE A 399 20.70 3.80 -31.48
C ILE A 399 20.95 4.21 -32.94
N GLU A 400 20.78 5.48 -33.28
CA GLU A 400 21.14 6.00 -34.63
C GLU A 400 22.64 5.87 -34.96
N HIS A 401 23.49 5.76 -33.94
CA HIS A 401 24.93 5.72 -34.07
C HIS A 401 25.54 4.35 -33.69
N LEU A 402 24.68 3.38 -33.33
CA LEU A 402 25.10 2.03 -32.97
C LEU A 402 25.09 1.12 -34.20
N ASP A 403 26.25 0.66 -34.63
CA ASP A 403 26.39 -0.21 -35.79
C ASP A 403 25.87 -1.65 -35.56
N THR A 404 25.51 -2.01 -34.32
CA THR A 404 25.08 -3.37 -33.95
C THR A 404 23.84 -3.36 -33.10
N VAL A 405 22.98 -4.37 -33.30
CA VAL A 405 21.79 -4.56 -32.45
C VAL A 405 22.21 -4.81 -31.01
N PRO A 406 21.64 -4.10 -30.02
CA PRO A 406 21.93 -4.35 -28.60
C PRO A 406 21.51 -5.77 -28.21
N SER A 407 22.30 -6.38 -27.32
CA SER A 407 22.02 -7.72 -26.80
C SER A 407 21.04 -7.72 -25.63
N LEU A 408 20.92 -6.58 -24.94
CA LEU A 408 20.07 -6.40 -23.76
C LEU A 408 19.72 -4.91 -23.59
N LEU A 409 18.50 -4.65 -23.14
CA LEU A 409 18.04 -3.33 -22.71
C LEU A 409 17.81 -3.37 -21.21
N ILE A 410 18.25 -2.33 -20.50
CA ILE A 410 17.94 -2.13 -19.07
C ILE A 410 17.41 -0.72 -18.93
N SER A 411 16.21 -0.56 -18.39
CA SER A 411 15.60 0.75 -18.25
C SER A 411 14.96 0.93 -16.87
N ASP A 412 15.10 2.11 -16.29
CA ASP A 412 14.20 2.51 -15.21
C ASP A 412 12.78 2.64 -15.75
N PHE A 413 11.78 2.32 -14.93
CA PHE A 413 10.39 2.45 -15.32
C PHE A 413 9.96 3.90 -15.46
N HIS A 414 10.35 4.76 -14.50
CA HIS A 414 10.03 6.18 -14.50
C HIS A 414 11.22 6.98 -14.99
N LEU A 415 11.07 7.71 -16.10
CA LEU A 415 12.09 8.58 -16.66
C LEU A 415 11.72 10.06 -16.43
N LEU A 416 12.72 10.94 -16.27
CA LEU A 416 12.53 12.36 -15.95
C LEU A 416 11.70 13.16 -16.97
N ASP A 417 11.70 12.72 -18.23
CA ASP A 417 10.93 13.36 -19.32
C ASP A 417 9.43 13.02 -19.30
N GLY A 418 9.00 12.19 -18.33
CA GLY A 418 7.63 11.73 -18.19
C GLY A 418 7.29 10.51 -19.08
N SER A 419 8.23 10.01 -19.86
CA SER A 419 8.11 8.74 -20.57
C SER A 419 8.33 7.57 -19.61
N THR A 420 7.87 6.38 -20.01
CA THR A 420 8.12 5.15 -19.26
C THR A 420 9.25 4.34 -19.90
N GLY A 421 9.97 3.57 -19.07
CA GLY A 421 10.97 2.64 -19.58
C GLY A 421 10.42 1.61 -20.57
N VAL A 422 9.12 1.29 -20.44
CA VAL A 422 8.42 0.41 -21.39
C VAL A 422 8.33 1.07 -22.75
N GLU A 423 7.95 2.35 -22.84
CA GLU A 423 7.89 3.11 -24.10
C GLU A 423 9.27 3.20 -24.76
N ALA A 424 10.32 3.46 -23.98
CA ALA A 424 11.68 3.50 -24.49
C ALA A 424 12.13 2.13 -25.07
N VAL A 425 11.86 1.04 -24.36
CA VAL A 425 12.17 -0.33 -24.83
C VAL A 425 11.42 -0.65 -26.11
N MET A 426 10.11 -0.28 -26.20
CA MET A 426 9.32 -0.53 -27.40
C MET A 426 9.81 0.28 -28.60
N GLY A 427 10.19 1.54 -28.41
CA GLY A 427 10.79 2.39 -29.46
C GLY A 427 12.07 1.79 -30.04
N ILE A 428 12.99 1.33 -29.17
CA ILE A 428 14.25 0.69 -29.60
C ILE A 428 13.97 -0.62 -30.36
N ARG A 429 13.03 -1.44 -29.91
CA ARG A 429 12.65 -2.69 -30.59
C ARG A 429 12.02 -2.40 -31.97
N GLU A 430 11.20 -1.38 -32.08
CA GLU A 430 10.59 -0.95 -33.36
C GLU A 430 11.69 -0.49 -34.34
N HIS A 431 12.69 0.27 -33.87
CA HIS A 431 13.81 0.72 -34.69
C HIS A 431 14.60 -0.44 -35.30
N TYR A 432 14.92 -1.46 -34.50
CA TYR A 432 15.71 -2.61 -34.99
C TYR A 432 14.86 -3.74 -35.60
N GLY A 433 13.53 -3.74 -35.43
CA GLY A 433 12.64 -4.81 -35.86
C GLY A 433 12.89 -6.15 -35.16
N VAL A 434 13.51 -6.14 -33.96
CA VAL A 434 13.90 -7.33 -33.20
C VAL A 434 13.39 -7.23 -31.76
N ASN A 435 12.87 -8.33 -31.25
CA ASN A 435 12.39 -8.43 -29.86
C ASN A 435 13.59 -8.61 -28.89
N ILE A 436 14.36 -7.53 -28.67
CA ILE A 436 15.54 -7.51 -27.82
C ILE A 436 15.12 -7.77 -26.38
N PRO A 437 15.83 -8.69 -25.62
CA PRO A 437 15.53 -8.92 -24.22
C PRO A 437 15.68 -7.63 -23.40
N ALA A 438 14.75 -7.40 -22.44
CA ALA A 438 14.72 -6.17 -21.65
C ALA A 438 14.46 -6.42 -20.16
N PHE A 439 15.13 -5.66 -19.31
CA PHE A 439 14.83 -5.54 -17.89
C PHE A 439 14.28 -4.15 -17.60
N ILE A 440 13.10 -4.10 -16.98
CA ILE A 440 12.52 -2.86 -16.44
C ILE A 440 12.75 -2.87 -14.93
N VAL A 441 13.36 -1.81 -14.44
CA VAL A 441 13.71 -1.68 -13.01
C VAL A 441 12.79 -0.65 -12.37
N SER A 442 12.13 -0.99 -11.27
CA SER A 442 11.21 -0.07 -10.60
C SER A 442 11.27 -0.16 -9.08
N GLY A 443 11.03 0.97 -8.42
CA GLY A 443 10.86 1.04 -6.97
C GLY A 443 9.45 0.71 -6.48
N ASP A 444 8.46 0.62 -7.38
CA ASP A 444 7.07 0.28 -7.07
C ASP A 444 6.57 -0.75 -8.09
N THR A 445 6.69 -2.02 -7.72
CA THR A 445 6.34 -3.14 -8.59
C THR A 445 4.83 -3.29 -8.80
N SER A 446 4.00 -2.82 -7.87
CA SER A 446 2.54 -2.99 -7.93
C SER A 446 1.88 -2.14 -9.03
N LYS A 447 2.37 -0.92 -9.28
CA LYS A 447 1.91 -0.09 -10.42
C LYS A 447 2.44 -0.57 -11.75
N VAL A 448 3.71 -0.98 -11.77
CA VAL A 448 4.41 -1.37 -12.99
C VAL A 448 3.89 -2.67 -13.57
N VAL A 449 3.44 -3.62 -12.73
CA VAL A 449 2.79 -4.86 -13.18
C VAL A 449 1.54 -4.59 -14.01
N LYS A 450 0.81 -3.48 -13.74
CA LYS A 450 -0.37 -3.08 -14.55
C LYS A 450 0.00 -2.50 -15.91
N ASP A 451 1.02 -1.66 -15.95
CA ASP A 451 1.41 -0.93 -17.16
C ASP A 451 2.39 -1.73 -18.04
N ALA A 452 3.16 -2.65 -17.45
CA ALA A 452 4.11 -3.52 -18.15
C ALA A 452 3.55 -4.88 -18.60
N ARG A 453 2.31 -5.23 -18.26
CA ARG A 453 1.62 -6.38 -18.89
C ARG A 453 1.13 -5.93 -20.26
N PRO A 454 1.63 -6.34 -21.32
CA PRO A 454 2.20 -7.57 -21.86
C PRO A 454 3.38 -7.28 -22.80
N VAL A 455 4.51 -6.89 -22.27
CA VAL A 455 5.69 -6.71 -23.12
C VAL A 455 6.41 -8.05 -23.19
N ASP A 456 6.26 -8.74 -24.30
CA ASP A 456 6.98 -9.99 -24.55
C ASP A 456 8.49 -9.80 -24.36
N ASN A 457 9.17 -10.82 -23.85
CA ASN A 457 10.62 -10.80 -23.63
C ASN A 457 11.10 -9.66 -22.73
N CYS A 458 10.34 -9.37 -21.66
CA CYS A 458 10.63 -8.34 -20.67
C CYS A 458 10.47 -8.91 -19.26
N THR A 459 11.44 -8.64 -18.38
CA THR A 459 11.36 -9.00 -16.95
C THR A 459 11.38 -7.73 -16.10
N LEU A 460 10.49 -7.69 -15.12
CA LEU A 460 10.42 -6.59 -14.15
C LEU A 460 11.31 -6.92 -12.94
N MET A 461 12.13 -5.95 -12.53
CA MET A 461 13.00 -6.05 -11.35
C MET A 461 12.72 -4.95 -10.36
N SER A 462 12.66 -5.27 -9.07
CA SER A 462 12.48 -4.28 -8.00
C SER A 462 13.78 -3.57 -7.63
N LYS A 463 13.73 -2.26 -7.40
CA LYS A 463 14.83 -1.50 -6.77
C LYS A 463 14.78 -1.70 -5.24
N PRO A 464 15.92 -1.96 -4.57
CA PRO A 464 17.25 -2.11 -5.14
C PRO A 464 17.44 -3.48 -5.80
N VAL A 465 18.15 -3.48 -6.93
CA VAL A 465 18.38 -4.67 -7.72
C VAL A 465 19.45 -5.55 -7.07
N ASN A 466 19.13 -6.84 -6.93
CA ASN A 466 20.14 -7.82 -6.53
C ASN A 466 21.14 -8.06 -7.69
N THR A 467 22.37 -7.62 -7.50
CA THR A 467 23.41 -7.63 -8.54
C THR A 467 23.73 -9.02 -9.07
N SER A 468 23.77 -10.03 -8.20
CA SER A 468 24.06 -11.42 -8.60
C SER A 468 22.93 -12.01 -9.44
N ARG A 469 21.66 -11.75 -9.06
CA ARG A 469 20.47 -12.20 -9.81
C ARG A 469 20.39 -11.52 -11.16
N LEU A 470 20.63 -10.21 -11.19
CA LEU A 470 20.64 -9.44 -12.43
C LEU A 470 21.69 -9.96 -13.43
N LEU A 471 22.94 -10.13 -12.98
CA LEU A 471 24.03 -10.57 -13.83
C LEU A 471 23.78 -11.99 -14.39
N ALA A 472 23.23 -12.88 -13.57
CA ALA A 472 22.81 -14.21 -14.02
C ALA A 472 21.71 -14.12 -15.11
N ALA A 473 20.69 -13.28 -14.88
CA ALA A 473 19.61 -13.07 -15.83
C ALA A 473 20.10 -12.39 -17.13
N ALA A 474 20.96 -11.38 -17.01
CA ALA A 474 21.58 -10.70 -18.15
C ALA A 474 22.39 -11.66 -19.02
N HIS A 475 23.15 -12.55 -18.39
CA HIS A 475 23.93 -13.54 -19.09
C HIS A 475 23.08 -14.56 -19.87
N ILE A 476 21.97 -15.02 -19.28
CA ILE A 476 21.02 -15.88 -19.95
C ILE A 476 20.35 -15.12 -21.12
N ALA A 477 19.84 -13.92 -20.88
CA ALA A 477 19.17 -13.11 -21.87
C ALA A 477 20.05 -12.80 -23.10
N THR A 478 21.29 -12.42 -22.87
CA THR A 478 22.23 -12.12 -23.95
C THR A 478 22.68 -13.35 -24.77
N LYS A 479 22.67 -14.54 -24.17
CA LYS A 479 23.00 -15.80 -24.88
C LYS A 479 21.81 -16.40 -25.63
N THR A 480 20.63 -16.34 -25.04
CA THR A 480 19.43 -17.01 -25.58
C THR A 480 18.52 -16.09 -26.40
N GLY A 481 18.71 -14.77 -26.27
CA GLY A 481 17.78 -13.76 -26.82
C GLY A 481 16.44 -13.68 -26.10
N VAL A 482 16.31 -14.37 -24.96
CA VAL A 482 15.06 -14.42 -24.17
C VAL A 482 15.37 -14.15 -22.71
N VAL A 483 14.60 -13.29 -22.06
CA VAL A 483 14.70 -13.07 -20.63
C VAL A 483 14.14 -14.26 -19.83
N PRO A 484 14.81 -14.70 -18.75
CA PRO A 484 14.21 -15.69 -17.87
C PRO A 484 12.95 -15.11 -17.24
N GLN A 485 11.85 -15.86 -17.31
CA GLN A 485 10.61 -15.53 -16.59
C GLN A 485 10.78 -16.00 -15.14
N ASP A 486 10.48 -15.12 -14.20
CA ASP A 486 10.47 -15.42 -12.76
C ASP A 486 9.36 -16.38 -12.35
#